data_a601e60ad06db41884d54a6450e5e9e6
#
_entry.id   a601e60ad06db41884d54a6450e5e9e6
#
_cell.length_a   1.000
_cell.length_b   1.000
_cell.length_c   1.000
_cell.angle_alpha   90.00
_cell.angle_beta   90.00
_cell.angle_gamma   90.00
#
_symmetry.space_group_name_H-M   'P 1'
#
loop_
_entity.id
_entity.type
_entity.pdbx_description
1 polymer ?
#
loop_
_entity_poly.entity_id
_entity_poly.type
_entity_poly.pdbx_seq_one_letter_code
_entity_poly.pdbx_strand_id
1 'polypeptide(L)'
;MSAVELLRDGACGRSDAFVRLRRGVYAEADAWARASIDERQRARIDAVAATWSSPFFLRESAAAVWGLPLVEPLATVVHVEGATDVGSRTRNGVAEHRSARFPTLAVVDGLAVSDLAQTVFDLARFSSFRRAVVAADHALRLVDGDGRPLLRREELLERHADLPPGSRGRTASAAVIAFADPASETPLESISRVAMHVGGLPAPVLQHPVHDAEGRAGVVDFFFDEVAVVGEADGEHKYADPAFLKGRTPEEVLLAEKRREDRIRSCVSGFARWSWRDAYDVRPLLVRLARAGVRRIEGTPNGRGNQPARAPSTVRGSLGAGAEGQLGW
;
A
#
# COMPACT_ATOMS: atom_id res chain seq x y z
N MET A 1 15.63 -3.50 9.13
CA MET A 1 16.51 -4.66 8.76
C MET A 1 15.64 -5.73 8.11
N SER A 2 16.12 -6.37 7.02
CA SER A 2 15.36 -7.45 6.35
C SER A 2 15.31 -8.68 7.27
N ALA A 3 14.12 -9.27 7.47
CA ALA A 3 13.98 -10.55 8.19
C ALA A 3 14.51 -11.74 7.37
N VAL A 4 14.80 -11.53 6.08
CA VAL A 4 15.37 -12.53 5.18
C VAL A 4 16.88 -12.27 5.05
N GLU A 5 17.68 -13.18 5.59
CA GLU A 5 19.15 -13.12 5.45
C GLU A 5 19.56 -13.43 4.00
N LEU A 6 20.47 -12.60 3.46
CA LEU A 6 21.01 -12.78 2.12
C LEU A 6 22.32 -13.56 2.17
N LEU A 7 22.40 -14.62 1.38
CA LEU A 7 23.56 -15.49 1.23
C LEU A 7 24.22 -15.25 -0.14
N ARG A 8 25.57 -15.26 -0.20
CA ARG A 8 26.34 -15.10 -1.43
C ARG A 8 26.84 -16.43 -1.98
N ASP A 9 27.17 -16.45 -3.30
CA ASP A 9 27.82 -17.61 -3.94
C ASP A 9 29.02 -18.09 -3.13
N GLY A 10 29.03 -19.36 -2.81
CA GLY A 10 30.07 -20.01 -1.96
C GLY A 10 29.47 -20.69 -0.74
N ALA A 11 28.33 -20.21 -0.22
CA ALA A 11 27.59 -20.88 0.87
C ALA A 11 26.46 -21.77 0.32
N CYS A 12 26.08 -21.62 -0.95
CA CYS A 12 24.90 -22.26 -1.54
C CYS A 12 25.29 -23.19 -2.69
N GLY A 13 25.30 -24.50 -2.44
CA GLY A 13 25.24 -25.50 -3.51
C GLY A 13 23.90 -25.38 -4.27
N ARG A 14 23.79 -26.05 -5.43
CA ARG A 14 22.49 -26.25 -6.13
C ARG A 14 21.63 -27.21 -5.28
N SER A 15 20.83 -26.64 -4.37
CA SER A 15 19.95 -27.41 -3.50
C SER A 15 18.61 -26.67 -3.41
N ASP A 16 17.53 -27.40 -3.28
CA ASP A 16 16.18 -26.87 -3.05
C ASP A 16 16.05 -26.07 -1.73
N ALA A 17 17.12 -26.08 -0.90
CA ALA A 17 17.20 -25.32 0.34
C ALA A 17 17.34 -23.80 0.11
N PHE A 18 17.57 -23.33 -1.14
CA PHE A 18 17.83 -21.93 -1.40
C PHE A 18 16.98 -21.40 -2.57
N VAL A 19 16.45 -20.18 -2.40
CA VAL A 19 15.78 -19.40 -3.44
C VAL A 19 16.77 -18.37 -3.99
N ARG A 20 17.01 -18.41 -5.30
CA ARG A 20 17.86 -17.43 -5.96
C ARG A 20 17.10 -16.12 -6.19
N LEU A 21 17.50 -15.05 -5.53
CA LEU A 21 16.95 -13.70 -5.71
C LEU A 21 17.58 -13.00 -6.92
N ARG A 22 18.90 -13.13 -7.07
CA ARG A 22 19.70 -12.60 -8.18
C ARG A 22 20.90 -13.52 -8.44
N ARG A 23 21.64 -13.24 -9.53
CA ARG A 23 22.93 -13.90 -9.75
C ARG A 23 23.86 -13.61 -8.57
N GLY A 24 24.30 -14.64 -7.88
CA GLY A 24 25.20 -14.53 -6.75
C GLY A 24 24.54 -14.17 -5.42
N VAL A 25 23.21 -14.06 -5.35
CA VAL A 25 22.48 -13.73 -4.11
C VAL A 25 21.28 -14.65 -3.93
N TYR A 26 21.21 -15.28 -2.77
CA TYR A 26 20.23 -16.30 -2.40
C TYR A 26 19.59 -15.96 -1.05
N ALA A 27 18.47 -16.57 -0.78
CA ALA A 27 17.81 -16.64 0.52
C ALA A 27 17.52 -18.08 0.86
N GLU A 28 17.48 -18.43 2.14
CA GLU A 28 17.04 -19.76 2.60
C GLU A 28 15.56 -19.98 2.19
N ALA A 29 15.23 -21.15 1.64
CA ALA A 29 13.90 -21.42 1.09
C ALA A 29 12.80 -21.35 2.15
N ASP A 30 13.03 -21.87 3.36
CA ASP A 30 12.08 -21.85 4.46
C ASP A 30 11.86 -20.43 5.01
N ALA A 31 12.92 -19.64 5.17
CA ALA A 31 12.83 -18.24 5.57
C ALA A 31 12.07 -17.42 4.50
N TRP A 32 12.37 -17.65 3.23
CA TRP A 32 11.66 -17.03 2.12
C TRP A 32 10.18 -17.40 2.08
N ALA A 33 9.83 -18.67 2.33
CA ALA A 33 8.45 -19.14 2.32
C ALA A 33 7.61 -18.50 3.44
N ARG A 34 8.21 -18.30 4.63
CA ARG A 34 7.54 -17.64 5.76
C ARG A 34 7.50 -16.12 5.67
N ALA A 35 8.39 -15.50 4.90
CA ALA A 35 8.49 -14.07 4.78
C ALA A 35 7.22 -13.46 4.18
N SER A 36 6.78 -12.33 4.73
CA SER A 36 5.71 -11.49 4.21
C SER A 36 6.05 -10.93 2.83
N ILE A 37 5.06 -10.35 2.16
CA ILE A 37 5.26 -9.69 0.86
C ILE A 37 6.27 -8.55 0.99
N ASP A 38 6.18 -7.75 2.04
CA ASP A 38 7.06 -6.60 2.28
C ASP A 38 8.50 -7.05 2.58
N GLU A 39 8.68 -8.08 3.39
CA GLU A 39 9.99 -8.66 3.67
C GLU A 39 10.64 -9.24 2.41
N ARG A 40 9.87 -9.93 1.57
CA ARG A 40 10.37 -10.41 0.27
C ARG A 40 10.74 -9.28 -0.67
N GLN A 41 9.97 -8.18 -0.67
CA GLN A 41 10.30 -7.01 -1.49
C GLN A 41 11.56 -6.32 -0.97
N ARG A 42 11.71 -6.17 0.35
CA ARG A 42 12.92 -5.62 0.96
C ARG A 42 14.14 -6.49 0.63
N ALA A 43 14.05 -7.81 0.74
CA ALA A 43 15.14 -8.71 0.39
C ALA A 43 15.56 -8.61 -1.10
N ARG A 44 14.61 -8.36 -2.01
CA ARG A 44 14.94 -8.11 -3.42
C ARG A 44 15.69 -6.79 -3.61
N ILE A 45 15.29 -5.74 -2.88
CA ILE A 45 15.99 -4.43 -2.89
C ILE A 45 17.40 -4.60 -2.37
N ASP A 46 17.57 -5.26 -1.23
CA ASP A 46 18.88 -5.52 -0.63
C ASP A 46 19.76 -6.38 -1.54
N ALA A 47 19.19 -7.35 -2.27
CA ALA A 47 19.91 -8.14 -3.27
C ALA A 47 20.39 -7.29 -4.46
N VAL A 48 19.63 -6.27 -4.88
CA VAL A 48 20.08 -5.29 -5.89
C VAL A 48 21.19 -4.43 -5.30
N ALA A 49 21.05 -3.90 -4.10
CA ALA A 49 22.07 -3.10 -3.42
C ALA A 49 23.40 -3.87 -3.26
N ALA A 50 23.32 -5.18 -2.99
CA ALA A 50 24.50 -6.03 -2.85
C ALA A 50 25.25 -6.34 -4.15
N THR A 51 24.61 -6.14 -5.32
CA THR A 51 25.14 -6.54 -6.64
C THR A 51 25.36 -5.39 -7.62
N TRP A 52 24.84 -4.21 -7.33
CA TRP A 52 24.99 -3.00 -8.15
C TRP A 52 25.91 -1.99 -7.47
N SER A 53 26.62 -1.23 -8.25
CA SER A 53 27.41 -0.12 -7.75
C SER A 53 26.49 1.08 -7.52
N SER A 54 26.26 1.44 -6.26
CA SER A 54 25.49 2.61 -5.83
C SER A 54 24.11 2.76 -6.49
N PRO A 55 23.20 1.76 -6.41
CA PRO A 55 21.87 1.89 -6.97
C PRO A 55 21.07 2.98 -6.23
N PHE A 56 20.32 3.78 -7.01
CA PHE A 56 19.40 4.79 -6.47
C PHE A 56 17.97 4.30 -6.65
N PHE A 57 17.28 4.00 -5.55
CA PHE A 57 15.96 3.39 -5.58
C PHE A 57 14.84 4.42 -5.71
N LEU A 58 13.81 4.06 -6.47
CA LEU A 58 12.67 4.92 -6.80
C LEU A 58 11.33 4.21 -6.56
N ARG A 59 10.23 4.97 -6.59
CA ARG A 59 8.86 4.47 -6.64
C ARG A 59 8.56 3.46 -5.53
N GLU A 60 7.99 2.28 -5.89
CA GLU A 60 7.63 1.22 -4.93
C GLU A 60 8.86 0.69 -4.18
N SER A 61 10.04 0.72 -4.77
CA SER A 61 11.26 0.31 -4.08
C SER A 61 11.71 1.33 -3.03
N ALA A 62 11.65 2.61 -3.36
CA ALA A 62 11.89 3.67 -2.37
C ALA A 62 10.81 3.64 -1.27
N ALA A 63 9.55 3.45 -1.64
CA ALA A 63 8.44 3.34 -0.70
C ALA A 63 8.64 2.19 0.30
N ALA A 64 9.06 1.02 -0.17
CA ALA A 64 9.38 -0.13 0.69
C ALA A 64 10.55 0.16 1.64
N VAL A 65 11.56 0.92 1.20
CA VAL A 65 12.69 1.34 2.05
C VAL A 65 12.24 2.37 3.10
N TRP A 66 11.34 3.31 2.73
CA TRP A 66 10.71 4.24 3.66
C TRP A 66 9.74 3.59 4.64
N GLY A 67 9.41 2.28 4.47
CA GLY A 67 8.41 1.58 5.29
C GLY A 67 6.97 1.98 4.98
N LEU A 68 6.71 2.57 3.81
CA LEU A 68 5.35 2.91 3.41
C LEU A 68 4.55 1.64 3.08
N PRO A 69 3.30 1.50 3.55
CA PRO A 69 2.48 0.33 3.29
C PRO A 69 2.09 0.23 1.81
N LEU A 70 2.32 -0.95 1.21
CA LEU A 70 2.04 -1.25 -0.19
C LEU A 70 0.98 -2.34 -0.27
N VAL A 71 -0.27 -1.95 -0.38
CA VAL A 71 -1.48 -2.79 -0.14
C VAL A 71 -1.97 -3.63 -1.30
N GLU A 72 -1.27 -3.72 -2.39
CA GLU A 72 -1.63 -4.56 -3.55
C GLU A 72 -0.47 -5.46 -3.92
N PRO A 73 -0.72 -6.59 -4.64
CA PRO A 73 0.37 -7.41 -5.10
C PRO A 73 1.41 -6.55 -5.83
N LEU A 74 2.62 -6.50 -5.30
CA LEU A 74 3.73 -5.83 -5.98
C LEU A 74 4.20 -6.70 -7.13
N ALA A 75 4.49 -6.07 -8.26
CA ALA A 75 5.34 -6.70 -9.25
C ALA A 75 6.67 -7.05 -8.56
N THR A 76 7.22 -8.23 -8.84
CA THR A 76 8.50 -8.69 -8.28
C THR A 76 9.70 -7.93 -8.86
N VAL A 77 9.53 -6.62 -9.04
CA VAL A 77 10.46 -5.73 -9.74
C VAL A 77 11.01 -4.71 -8.77
N VAL A 78 12.31 -4.48 -8.83
CA VAL A 78 12.99 -3.41 -8.10
C VAL A 78 13.16 -2.21 -9.03
N HIS A 79 12.72 -1.04 -8.59
CA HIS A 79 12.75 0.20 -9.35
C HIS A 79 13.98 1.02 -8.98
N VAL A 80 14.79 1.36 -9.98
CA VAL A 80 16.01 2.16 -9.80
C VAL A 80 16.09 3.26 -10.86
N GLU A 81 16.89 4.30 -10.58
CA GLU A 81 17.28 5.29 -11.56
C GLU A 81 18.20 4.65 -12.61
N GLY A 82 17.92 4.89 -13.87
CA GLY A 82 18.72 4.42 -15.00
C GLY A 82 19.69 5.46 -15.50
N ALA A 83 20.70 5.05 -16.28
CA ALA A 83 21.59 5.96 -16.97
C ALA A 83 20.82 6.88 -17.95
N THR A 84 21.26 8.13 -18.08
CA THR A 84 20.54 9.19 -18.81
C THR A 84 20.43 8.95 -20.32
N ASP A 85 21.29 8.11 -20.88
CA ASP A 85 21.40 7.80 -22.31
C ASP A 85 20.57 6.58 -22.74
N VAL A 86 20.05 5.81 -21.79
CA VAL A 86 19.24 4.61 -22.05
C VAL A 86 17.80 4.87 -21.62
N GLY A 87 16.84 4.61 -22.51
CA GLY A 87 15.41 4.69 -22.18
C GLY A 87 15.01 3.72 -21.05
N SER A 88 13.84 3.94 -20.43
CA SER A 88 13.34 3.04 -19.38
C SER A 88 13.28 1.60 -19.87
N ARG A 89 13.87 0.67 -19.13
CA ARG A 89 13.92 -0.76 -19.45
C ARG A 89 13.70 -1.62 -18.21
N THR A 90 13.19 -2.83 -18.41
CA THR A 90 13.08 -3.84 -17.35
C THR A 90 13.89 -5.07 -17.75
N ARG A 91 14.84 -5.46 -16.90
CA ARG A 91 15.68 -6.64 -17.10
C ARG A 91 16.04 -7.30 -15.78
N ASN A 92 15.94 -8.63 -15.74
CA ASN A 92 16.33 -9.44 -14.57
C ASN A 92 15.70 -8.95 -13.25
N GLY A 93 14.41 -8.61 -13.26
CA GLY A 93 13.69 -8.15 -12.08
C GLY A 93 14.04 -6.71 -11.62
N VAL A 94 14.74 -5.91 -12.44
CA VAL A 94 15.02 -4.50 -12.18
C VAL A 94 14.43 -3.66 -13.30
N ALA A 95 13.64 -2.66 -12.93
CA ALA A 95 13.14 -1.61 -13.82
C ALA A 95 13.97 -0.36 -13.64
N GLU A 96 14.70 0.00 -14.67
CA GLU A 96 15.45 1.24 -14.75
C GLU A 96 14.55 2.34 -15.31
N HIS A 97 14.43 3.44 -14.57
CA HIS A 97 13.63 4.59 -14.96
C HIS A 97 14.54 5.78 -15.25
N ARG A 98 14.16 6.54 -16.27
CA ARG A 98 14.81 7.82 -16.55
C ARG A 98 13.97 8.93 -15.93
N SER A 99 14.58 9.71 -15.05
CA SER A 99 13.96 10.90 -14.49
C SER A 99 14.36 12.12 -15.33
N ALA A 100 13.40 12.99 -15.65
CA ALA A 100 13.70 14.23 -16.38
C ALA A 100 14.54 15.23 -15.53
N ARG A 101 14.41 15.13 -14.21
CA ARG A 101 15.24 15.80 -13.21
C ARG A 101 15.70 14.74 -12.23
N PHE A 102 16.96 14.82 -11.79
CA PHE A 102 17.47 13.94 -10.74
C PHE A 102 16.62 14.14 -9.48
N PRO A 103 15.98 13.10 -8.94
CA PRO A 103 15.23 13.22 -7.70
C PRO A 103 16.15 13.61 -6.55
N THR A 104 15.63 14.34 -5.57
CA THR A 104 16.37 14.64 -4.33
C THR A 104 16.71 13.34 -3.64
N LEU A 105 17.99 13.18 -3.28
CA LEU A 105 18.53 11.98 -2.65
C LEU A 105 18.26 12.01 -1.14
N ALA A 106 17.75 10.90 -0.62
CA ALA A 106 17.76 10.57 0.80
C ALA A 106 18.56 9.28 1.04
N VAL A 107 19.04 9.08 2.25
CA VAL A 107 19.66 7.83 2.67
C VAL A 107 18.83 7.24 3.81
N VAL A 108 18.25 6.07 3.58
CA VAL A 108 17.43 5.35 4.55
C VAL A 108 17.98 3.94 4.68
N ASP A 109 18.27 3.49 5.91
CA ASP A 109 18.92 2.21 6.20
C ASP A 109 20.20 1.95 5.36
N GLY A 110 20.97 3.00 5.05
CA GLY A 110 22.17 2.92 4.23
C GLY A 110 21.91 2.79 2.72
N LEU A 111 20.67 2.85 2.26
CA LEU A 111 20.28 2.79 0.86
C LEU A 111 19.99 4.20 0.31
N ALA A 112 20.49 4.50 -0.88
CA ALA A 112 20.16 5.73 -1.60
C ALA A 112 18.77 5.60 -2.23
N VAL A 113 17.85 6.47 -1.84
CA VAL A 113 16.44 6.46 -2.27
C VAL A 113 15.98 7.87 -2.66
N SER A 114 14.94 8.00 -3.47
CA SER A 114 14.25 9.28 -3.61
C SER A 114 13.73 9.78 -2.27
N ASP A 115 13.76 11.09 -2.03
CA ASP A 115 13.17 11.68 -0.82
C ASP A 115 11.70 11.25 -0.64
N LEU A 116 11.18 11.40 0.57
CA LEU A 116 9.83 10.94 0.90
C LEU A 116 8.77 11.61 0.02
N ALA A 117 8.88 12.92 -0.22
CA ALA A 117 7.94 13.66 -1.04
C ALA A 117 7.97 13.20 -2.51
N GLN A 118 9.17 12.98 -3.08
CA GLN A 118 9.29 12.43 -4.43
C GLN A 118 8.78 11.01 -4.53
N THR A 119 9.05 10.18 -3.51
CA THR A 119 8.58 8.79 -3.46
C THR A 119 7.05 8.73 -3.49
N VAL A 120 6.38 9.48 -2.61
CA VAL A 120 4.90 9.56 -2.57
C VAL A 120 4.33 10.15 -3.86
N PHE A 121 4.98 11.18 -4.40
CA PHE A 121 4.57 11.82 -5.64
C PHE A 121 4.68 10.88 -6.85
N ASP A 122 5.73 10.06 -6.92
CA ASP A 122 5.88 9.04 -7.96
C ASP A 122 4.82 7.95 -7.85
N LEU A 123 4.49 7.49 -6.63
CA LEU A 123 3.38 6.57 -6.42
C LEU A 123 2.05 7.19 -6.88
N ALA A 124 1.80 8.45 -6.55
CA ALA A 124 0.60 9.18 -6.98
C ALA A 124 0.45 9.28 -8.50
N ARG A 125 1.58 9.31 -9.23
CA ARG A 125 1.60 9.39 -10.70
C ARG A 125 1.52 8.04 -11.41
N PHE A 126 2.12 7.00 -10.84
CA PHE A 126 2.45 5.78 -11.59
C PHE A 126 1.88 4.50 -10.98
N SER A 127 1.37 4.55 -9.75
CA SER A 127 0.72 3.40 -9.10
C SER A 127 -0.81 3.45 -9.23
N SER A 128 -1.50 2.44 -8.71
CA SER A 128 -2.95 2.48 -8.57
C SER A 128 -3.37 3.57 -7.59
N PHE A 129 -4.56 4.14 -7.77
CA PHE A 129 -5.11 5.14 -6.87
C PHE A 129 -5.13 4.65 -5.42
N ARG A 130 -5.56 3.40 -5.19
CA ARG A 130 -5.62 2.78 -3.86
C ARG A 130 -4.24 2.74 -3.19
N ARG A 131 -3.22 2.20 -3.88
CA ARG A 131 -1.86 2.11 -3.35
C ARG A 131 -1.28 3.49 -3.04
N ALA A 132 -1.45 4.43 -3.95
CA ALA A 132 -0.94 5.77 -3.82
C ALA A 132 -1.59 6.53 -2.64
N VAL A 133 -2.91 6.38 -2.44
CA VAL A 133 -3.62 6.97 -1.29
C VAL A 133 -3.13 6.38 0.02
N VAL A 134 -3.02 5.04 0.13
CA VAL A 134 -2.53 4.39 1.36
C VAL A 134 -1.13 4.86 1.73
N ALA A 135 -0.23 4.95 0.73
CA ALA A 135 1.13 5.44 0.96
C ALA A 135 1.14 6.94 1.33
N ALA A 136 0.31 7.76 0.70
CA ALA A 136 0.22 9.19 0.97
C ALA A 136 -0.37 9.48 2.36
N ASP A 137 -1.47 8.83 2.74
CA ASP A 137 -2.06 8.96 4.08
C ASP A 137 -1.04 8.62 5.16
N HIS A 138 -0.35 7.49 4.99
CA HIS A 138 0.69 7.06 5.93
C HIS A 138 1.86 8.06 5.99
N ALA A 139 2.40 8.49 4.84
CA ALA A 139 3.54 9.40 4.78
C ALA A 139 3.25 10.76 5.41
N LEU A 140 2.03 11.29 5.24
CA LEU A 140 1.58 12.56 5.84
C LEU A 140 1.46 12.50 7.38
N ARG A 141 1.44 11.29 7.97
CA ARG A 141 1.43 11.08 9.43
C ARG A 141 2.82 10.89 10.02
N LEU A 142 3.81 10.59 9.20
CA LEU A 142 5.17 10.37 9.68
C LEU A 142 5.73 11.66 10.29
N VAL A 143 6.33 11.52 11.46
CA VAL A 143 7.02 12.61 12.16
C VAL A 143 8.46 12.22 12.45
N ASP A 144 9.32 13.20 12.59
CA ASP A 144 10.68 13.03 13.07
C ASP A 144 10.74 12.84 14.60
N GLY A 145 11.95 12.72 15.16
CA GLY A 145 12.16 12.58 16.59
C GLY A 145 11.70 13.78 17.43
N ASP A 146 11.49 14.94 16.81
CA ASP A 146 10.99 16.16 17.42
C ASP A 146 9.47 16.34 17.24
N GLY A 147 8.79 15.37 16.61
CA GLY A 147 7.35 15.41 16.30
C GLY A 147 6.96 16.30 15.13
N ARG A 148 7.95 16.71 14.28
CA ARG A 148 7.66 17.49 13.08
C ARG A 148 7.29 16.56 11.91
N PRO A 149 6.28 16.92 11.08
CA PRO A 149 5.93 16.13 9.91
C PRO A 149 7.13 15.94 8.98
N LEU A 150 7.38 14.68 8.55
CA LEU A 150 8.38 14.35 7.55
C LEU A 150 7.95 14.69 6.13
N LEU A 151 6.64 14.84 5.92
CA LEU A 151 6.04 15.24 4.65
C LEU A 151 4.82 16.12 4.92
N ARG A 152 4.72 17.23 4.20
CA ARG A 152 3.54 18.10 4.19
C ARG A 152 2.85 18.01 2.83
N ARG A 153 1.53 18.21 2.82
CA ARG A 153 0.73 18.22 1.59
C ARG A 153 1.21 19.27 0.59
N GLU A 154 1.67 20.42 1.08
CA GLU A 154 2.18 21.53 0.28
C GLU A 154 3.35 21.09 -0.60
N GLU A 155 4.24 20.25 -0.10
CA GLU A 155 5.38 19.72 -0.86
C GLU A 155 4.92 18.83 -2.04
N LEU A 156 3.84 18.10 -1.88
CA LEU A 156 3.23 17.33 -2.98
C LEU A 156 2.55 18.25 -4.00
N LEU A 157 1.89 19.32 -3.54
CA LEU A 157 1.28 20.32 -4.41
C LEU A 157 2.31 21.10 -5.21
N GLU A 158 3.44 21.48 -4.62
CA GLU A 158 4.56 22.11 -5.32
C GLU A 158 5.12 21.22 -6.43
N ARG A 159 5.40 19.93 -6.13
CA ARG A 159 5.83 18.97 -7.15
C ARG A 159 4.81 18.80 -8.26
N HIS A 160 3.51 18.82 -7.92
CA HIS A 160 2.44 18.75 -8.91
C HIS A 160 2.39 20.02 -9.79
N ALA A 161 2.56 21.20 -9.22
CA ALA A 161 2.59 22.46 -9.94
C ALA A 161 3.74 22.53 -10.94
N ASP A 162 4.90 21.97 -10.58
CA ASP A 162 6.10 21.91 -11.41
C ASP A 162 5.98 20.96 -12.62
N LEU A 163 4.94 20.10 -12.65
CA LEU A 163 4.72 19.22 -13.80
C LEU A 163 4.23 20.04 -15.02
N PRO A 164 4.86 19.89 -16.18
CA PRO A 164 4.32 20.46 -17.42
C PRO A 164 2.89 19.95 -17.70
N PRO A 165 2.03 20.75 -18.35
CA PRO A 165 0.74 20.30 -18.83
C PRO A 165 0.88 19.05 -19.71
N GLY A 166 -0.03 18.08 -19.59
CA GLY A 166 0.02 16.83 -20.35
C GLY A 166 1.02 15.80 -19.86
N SER A 167 1.79 16.08 -18.79
CA SER A 167 2.70 15.10 -18.19
C SER A 167 1.96 13.83 -17.75
N ARG A 168 2.58 12.68 -18.02
CA ARG A 168 2.03 11.37 -17.60
C ARG A 168 1.80 11.36 -16.08
N GLY A 169 0.60 10.97 -15.67
CA GLY A 169 0.21 10.86 -14.27
C GLY A 169 -0.15 12.18 -13.58
N ARG A 170 -0.23 13.31 -14.32
CA ARG A 170 -0.62 14.61 -13.75
C ARG A 170 -2.03 14.57 -13.13
N THR A 171 -3.02 14.06 -13.86
CA THR A 171 -4.40 13.93 -13.34
C THR A 171 -4.45 12.96 -12.15
N ALA A 172 -3.72 11.85 -12.22
CA ALA A 172 -3.68 10.87 -11.14
C ALA A 172 -3.07 11.47 -9.87
N SER A 173 -1.93 12.19 -9.97
CA SER A 173 -1.32 12.83 -8.80
C SER A 173 -2.23 13.90 -8.19
N ALA A 174 -2.93 14.71 -8.99
CA ALA A 174 -3.90 15.68 -8.48
C ALA A 174 -5.00 14.99 -7.66
N ALA A 175 -5.56 13.89 -8.18
CA ALA A 175 -6.62 13.14 -7.50
C ALA A 175 -6.12 12.53 -6.17
N VAL A 176 -4.92 11.94 -6.15
CA VAL A 176 -4.34 11.37 -4.92
C VAL A 176 -4.05 12.46 -3.88
N ILE A 177 -3.41 13.56 -4.26
CA ILE A 177 -3.07 14.66 -3.34
C ILE A 177 -4.33 15.29 -2.74
N ALA A 178 -5.38 15.46 -3.55
CA ALA A 178 -6.66 16.00 -3.08
C ALA A 178 -7.37 15.03 -2.12
N PHE A 179 -7.25 13.72 -2.34
CA PHE A 179 -7.93 12.70 -1.56
C PHE A 179 -7.17 12.28 -0.30
N ALA A 180 -5.85 12.37 -0.28
CA ALA A 180 -5.03 11.94 0.86
C ALA A 180 -5.43 12.65 2.15
N ASP A 181 -5.45 11.92 3.28
CA ASP A 181 -5.86 12.44 4.57
C ASP A 181 -5.06 11.77 5.71
N PRO A 182 -4.25 12.53 6.46
CA PRO A 182 -3.47 12.00 7.58
C PRO A 182 -4.32 11.52 8.76
N ALA A 183 -5.61 11.84 8.83
CA ALA A 183 -6.50 11.31 9.85
C ALA A 183 -6.80 9.81 9.66
N SER A 184 -6.51 9.24 8.49
CA SER A 184 -6.58 7.79 8.26
C SER A 184 -5.39 7.11 8.94
N GLU A 185 -5.62 6.42 10.06
CA GLU A 185 -4.55 5.91 10.93
C GLU A 185 -3.93 4.61 10.44
N THR A 186 -4.66 3.81 9.69
CA THR A 186 -4.23 2.48 9.24
C THR A 186 -4.40 2.30 7.73
N PRO A 187 -3.64 1.38 7.11
CA PRO A 187 -3.87 1.00 5.72
C PRO A 187 -5.29 0.49 5.45
N LEU A 188 -5.93 -0.17 6.43
CA LEU A 188 -7.32 -0.63 6.32
C LEU A 188 -8.30 0.54 6.25
N GLU A 189 -8.11 1.58 7.05
CA GLU A 189 -8.92 2.81 6.95
C GLU A 189 -8.75 3.49 5.60
N SER A 190 -7.50 3.62 5.10
CA SER A 190 -7.24 4.22 3.80
C SER A 190 -7.90 3.46 2.64
N ILE A 191 -7.80 2.12 2.59
CA ILE A 191 -8.51 1.34 1.55
C ILE A 191 -10.02 1.41 1.69
N SER A 192 -10.54 1.52 2.93
CA SER A 192 -11.98 1.69 3.19
C SER A 192 -12.49 3.01 2.63
N ARG A 193 -11.74 4.12 2.85
CA ARG A 193 -12.05 5.44 2.24
C ARG A 193 -12.08 5.37 0.73
N VAL A 194 -11.08 4.72 0.13
CA VAL A 194 -11.03 4.52 -1.33
C VAL A 194 -12.23 3.70 -1.81
N ALA A 195 -12.60 2.63 -1.10
CA ALA A 195 -13.76 1.81 -1.44
C ALA A 195 -15.07 2.59 -1.35
N MET A 196 -15.27 3.42 -0.32
CA MET A 196 -16.42 4.31 -0.17
C MET A 196 -16.48 5.34 -1.31
N HIS A 197 -15.37 5.97 -1.63
CA HIS A 197 -15.27 6.94 -2.73
C HIS A 197 -15.62 6.32 -4.08
N VAL A 198 -15.01 5.19 -4.42
CA VAL A 198 -15.30 4.44 -5.66
C VAL A 198 -16.76 3.96 -5.69
N GLY A 199 -17.31 3.62 -4.52
CA GLY A 199 -18.70 3.25 -4.34
C GLY A 199 -19.69 4.41 -4.44
N GLY A 200 -19.24 5.67 -4.51
CA GLY A 200 -20.09 6.85 -4.57
C GLY A 200 -20.81 7.14 -3.25
N LEU A 201 -20.24 6.74 -2.11
CA LEU A 201 -20.74 7.11 -0.79
C LEU A 201 -20.28 8.52 -0.40
N PRO A 202 -21.00 9.21 0.50
CA PRO A 202 -20.52 10.45 1.09
C PRO A 202 -19.19 10.24 1.82
N ALA A 203 -18.35 11.27 1.85
CA ALA A 203 -17.11 11.23 2.61
C ALA A 203 -17.44 11.20 4.11
N PRO A 204 -16.95 10.22 4.87
CA PRO A 204 -17.12 10.20 6.32
C PRO A 204 -16.20 11.21 7.01
N VAL A 205 -16.58 11.66 8.20
CA VAL A 205 -15.66 12.27 9.16
C VAL A 205 -14.79 11.18 9.77
N LEU A 206 -13.47 11.37 9.74
CA LEU A 206 -12.52 10.40 10.29
C LEU A 206 -12.25 10.70 11.77
N GLN A 207 -11.92 9.66 12.54
CA GLN A 207 -11.51 9.72 13.94
C GLN A 207 -12.47 10.59 14.77
N HIS A 208 -13.79 10.37 14.58
CA HIS A 208 -14.84 11.18 15.17
C HIS A 208 -15.07 10.81 16.65
N PRO A 209 -15.02 11.77 17.61
CA PRO A 209 -15.35 11.51 19.01
C PRO A 209 -16.86 11.40 19.20
N VAL A 210 -17.35 10.29 19.73
CA VAL A 210 -18.74 10.07 20.12
C VAL A 210 -18.89 10.34 21.60
N HIS A 211 -19.94 11.07 21.95
CA HIS A 211 -20.28 11.43 23.34
C HIS A 211 -21.68 10.94 23.70
N ASP A 212 -21.85 10.50 24.94
CA ASP A 212 -23.13 10.17 25.55
C ASP A 212 -23.37 11.00 26.83
N ALA A 213 -24.38 10.66 27.62
CA ALA A 213 -24.69 11.37 28.86
C ALA A 213 -23.58 11.26 29.93
N GLU A 214 -22.72 10.25 29.85
CA GLU A 214 -21.59 10.02 30.74
C GLU A 214 -20.29 10.70 30.26
N GLY A 215 -20.32 11.34 29.09
CA GLY A 215 -19.17 12.00 28.48
C GLY A 215 -18.67 11.28 27.22
N ARG A 216 -17.38 11.27 26.96
CA ARG A 216 -16.79 10.67 25.76
C ARG A 216 -16.93 9.15 25.80
N ALA A 217 -17.75 8.58 24.92
CA ALA A 217 -17.93 7.13 24.75
C ALA A 217 -16.75 6.48 24.01
N GLY A 218 -16.18 7.19 23.02
CA GLY A 218 -15.03 6.70 22.25
C GLY A 218 -14.70 7.59 21.06
N VAL A 219 -13.71 7.16 20.27
CA VAL A 219 -13.42 7.67 18.92
C VAL A 219 -13.72 6.55 17.95
N VAL A 220 -14.35 6.89 16.83
CA VAL A 220 -14.71 5.93 15.76
C VAL A 220 -13.96 6.27 14.47
N ASP A 221 -13.59 5.25 13.71
CA ASP A 221 -12.79 5.44 12.51
C ASP A 221 -13.51 6.29 11.46
N PHE A 222 -14.83 6.08 11.32
CA PHE A 222 -15.67 6.74 10.32
C PHE A 222 -17.01 7.15 10.93
N PHE A 223 -17.43 8.39 10.66
CA PHE A 223 -18.75 8.88 11.04
C PHE A 223 -19.44 9.55 9.85
N PHE A 224 -20.67 9.15 9.56
CA PHE A 224 -21.50 9.72 8.50
C PHE A 224 -22.54 10.64 9.14
N ASP A 225 -22.25 11.93 9.20
CA ASP A 225 -23.05 12.95 9.91
C ASP A 225 -24.51 12.97 9.49
N GLU A 226 -24.80 12.94 8.18
CA GLU A 226 -26.15 13.09 7.63
C GLU A 226 -27.13 12.01 8.12
N VAL A 227 -26.61 10.85 8.46
CA VAL A 227 -27.41 9.66 8.86
C VAL A 227 -27.07 9.15 10.25
N ALA A 228 -26.14 9.81 10.95
CA ALA A 228 -25.62 9.40 12.26
C ALA A 228 -25.20 7.90 12.28
N VAL A 229 -24.44 7.46 11.29
CA VAL A 229 -23.94 6.09 11.15
C VAL A 229 -22.45 6.04 11.44
N VAL A 230 -22.06 5.08 12.27
CA VAL A 230 -20.67 4.77 12.58
C VAL A 230 -20.15 3.61 11.72
N GLY A 231 -18.92 3.74 11.28
CA GLY A 231 -18.14 2.69 10.64
C GLY A 231 -16.84 2.41 11.40
N GLU A 232 -16.50 1.14 11.57
CA GLU A 232 -15.23 0.71 12.15
C GLU A 232 -14.51 -0.31 11.27
N ALA A 233 -13.22 -0.04 11.03
CA ALA A 233 -12.32 -0.91 10.29
C ALA A 233 -11.64 -1.87 11.27
N ASP A 234 -12.07 -3.13 11.29
CA ASP A 234 -11.58 -4.14 12.22
C ASP A 234 -10.41 -4.94 11.63
N GLY A 235 -9.20 -4.69 12.15
CA GLY A 235 -8.01 -5.47 11.83
C GLY A 235 -7.97 -6.72 12.73
N GLU A 236 -8.02 -7.90 12.14
CA GLU A 236 -8.07 -9.23 12.81
C GLU A 236 -6.93 -9.49 13.81
N HIS A 237 -5.90 -8.64 13.87
CA HIS A 237 -4.68 -8.91 14.65
C HIS A 237 -4.58 -8.18 16.00
N LYS A 238 -5.57 -7.37 16.39
CA LYS A 238 -5.49 -6.55 17.62
C LYS A 238 -5.40 -7.36 18.92
N TYR A 239 -5.92 -8.57 18.97
CA TYR A 239 -6.04 -9.36 20.20
C TYR A 239 -4.84 -10.26 20.50
N ALA A 240 -3.91 -10.44 19.58
CA ALA A 240 -2.75 -11.30 19.74
C ALA A 240 -1.46 -10.55 20.16
N ASP A 241 -1.47 -9.21 20.15
CA ASP A 241 -0.29 -8.41 20.46
C ASP A 241 -0.20 -8.11 21.96
N PRO A 242 0.85 -8.58 22.69
CA PRO A 242 1.08 -8.25 24.10
C PRO A 242 1.12 -6.75 24.39
N ALA A 243 1.60 -5.92 23.42
CA ALA A 243 1.64 -4.48 23.56
C ALA A 243 0.23 -3.86 23.64
N PHE A 244 -0.78 -4.51 23.04
CA PHE A 244 -2.18 -4.08 23.09
C PHE A 244 -2.82 -4.35 24.46
N LEU A 245 -2.40 -5.39 25.15
CA LEU A 245 -2.97 -5.78 26.45
C LEU A 245 -2.62 -4.80 27.57
N LYS A 246 -1.51 -4.05 27.49
CA LYS A 246 -1.08 -3.06 28.50
C LYS A 246 -1.23 -3.54 29.96
N GLY A 247 -0.91 -4.80 30.23
CA GLY A 247 -1.00 -5.40 31.57
C GLY A 247 -2.41 -5.83 31.98
N ARG A 248 -3.41 -5.76 31.10
CA ARG A 248 -4.79 -6.30 31.32
C ARG A 248 -4.90 -7.71 30.77
N THR A 249 -5.91 -8.45 31.26
CA THR A 249 -6.23 -9.76 30.66
C THR A 249 -6.99 -9.59 29.32
N PRO A 250 -6.94 -10.58 28.42
CA PRO A 250 -7.73 -10.54 27.19
C PRO A 250 -9.23 -10.36 27.46
N GLU A 251 -9.76 -10.97 28.53
CA GLU A 251 -11.16 -10.86 28.93
C GLU A 251 -11.53 -9.43 29.37
N GLU A 252 -10.65 -8.77 30.13
CA GLU A 252 -10.86 -7.38 30.55
C GLU A 252 -10.85 -6.42 29.36
N VAL A 253 -9.95 -6.65 28.39
CA VAL A 253 -9.89 -5.85 27.15
C VAL A 253 -11.16 -6.05 26.32
N LEU A 254 -11.59 -7.29 26.15
CA LEU A 254 -12.81 -7.62 25.41
C LEU A 254 -14.06 -7.01 26.06
N LEU A 255 -14.17 -7.09 27.39
CA LEU A 255 -15.29 -6.51 28.13
C LEU A 255 -15.33 -4.97 28.03
N ALA A 256 -14.15 -4.35 28.11
CA ALA A 256 -14.04 -2.89 27.98
C ALA A 256 -14.43 -2.44 26.54
N GLU A 257 -13.98 -3.17 25.52
CA GLU A 257 -14.33 -2.89 24.14
C GLU A 257 -15.83 -3.08 23.88
N LYS A 258 -16.44 -4.14 24.43
CA LYS A 258 -17.89 -4.35 24.33
C LYS A 258 -18.68 -3.22 24.97
N ARG A 259 -18.28 -2.78 26.16
CA ARG A 259 -18.95 -1.64 26.85
C ARG A 259 -18.79 -0.34 26.05
N ARG A 260 -17.61 -0.10 25.46
CA ARG A 260 -17.38 1.04 24.57
C ARG A 260 -18.31 0.98 23.35
N GLU A 261 -18.39 -0.19 22.69
CA GLU A 261 -19.25 -0.39 21.54
C GLU A 261 -20.74 -0.20 21.89
N ASP A 262 -21.21 -0.76 23.02
CA ASP A 262 -22.61 -0.62 23.47
C ASP A 262 -22.96 0.87 23.73
N ARG A 263 -22.05 1.66 24.33
CA ARG A 263 -22.22 3.10 24.53
C ARG A 263 -22.29 3.85 23.19
N ILE A 264 -21.39 3.55 22.25
CA ILE A 264 -21.40 4.19 20.93
C ILE A 264 -22.71 3.84 20.19
N ARG A 265 -23.15 2.58 20.22
CA ARG A 265 -24.38 2.11 19.56
C ARG A 265 -25.63 2.80 20.09
N SER A 266 -25.66 3.19 21.37
CA SER A 266 -26.79 3.91 21.96
C SER A 266 -26.91 5.37 21.46
N CYS A 267 -25.84 5.93 20.86
CA CYS A 267 -25.78 7.33 20.43
C CYS A 267 -25.99 7.49 18.91
N VAL A 268 -26.06 6.41 18.13
CA VAL A 268 -26.04 6.48 16.67
C VAL A 268 -27.21 5.70 16.05
N SER A 269 -27.60 6.07 14.82
CA SER A 269 -28.70 5.43 14.09
C SER A 269 -28.30 4.11 13.47
N GLY A 270 -27.00 3.89 13.24
CA GLY A 270 -26.48 2.66 12.64
C GLY A 270 -25.00 2.47 12.92
N PHE A 271 -24.58 1.22 12.87
CA PHE A 271 -23.20 0.82 13.13
C PHE A 271 -22.79 -0.29 12.14
N ALA A 272 -21.67 -0.12 11.47
CA ALA A 272 -21.10 -1.09 10.56
C ALA A 272 -19.64 -1.39 10.93
N ARG A 273 -19.27 -2.67 10.91
CA ARG A 273 -17.89 -3.12 11.10
C ARG A 273 -17.51 -4.02 9.93
N TRP A 274 -16.26 -3.89 9.46
CA TRP A 274 -15.78 -4.66 8.33
C TRP A 274 -14.31 -5.05 8.45
N SER A 275 -13.96 -6.12 7.77
CA SER A 275 -12.60 -6.65 7.70
C SER A 275 -11.82 -6.05 6.52
N TRP A 276 -10.51 -6.38 6.47
CA TRP A 276 -9.64 -6.08 5.33
C TRP A 276 -10.24 -6.55 4.00
N ARG A 277 -10.76 -7.79 3.95
CA ARG A 277 -11.32 -8.37 2.75
C ARG A 277 -12.55 -7.59 2.25
N ASP A 278 -13.44 -7.21 3.17
CA ASP A 278 -14.63 -6.45 2.83
C ASP A 278 -14.25 -5.11 2.15
N ALA A 279 -13.25 -4.39 2.70
CA ALA A 279 -12.78 -3.12 2.16
C ALA A 279 -12.02 -3.29 0.85
N TYR A 280 -11.20 -4.34 0.75
CA TYR A 280 -10.41 -4.63 -0.45
C TYR A 280 -11.29 -4.98 -1.64
N ASP A 281 -12.32 -5.80 -1.44
CA ASP A 281 -13.28 -6.25 -2.46
C ASP A 281 -14.37 -5.19 -2.78
N VAL A 282 -14.40 -4.07 -2.06
CA VAL A 282 -15.30 -2.92 -2.22
C VAL A 282 -16.78 -3.27 -1.97
N ARG A 283 -17.37 -4.17 -2.77
CA ARG A 283 -18.81 -4.49 -2.73
C ARG A 283 -19.31 -4.94 -1.35
N PRO A 284 -18.62 -5.84 -0.61
CA PRO A 284 -19.06 -6.24 0.72
C PRO A 284 -19.14 -5.06 1.69
N LEU A 285 -18.14 -4.15 1.67
CA LEU A 285 -18.16 -2.93 2.46
C LEU A 285 -19.39 -2.06 2.16
N LEU A 286 -19.65 -1.80 0.86
CA LEU A 286 -20.79 -0.98 0.45
C LEU A 286 -22.13 -1.59 0.90
N VAL A 287 -22.28 -2.93 0.85
CA VAL A 287 -23.48 -3.62 1.34
C VAL A 287 -23.64 -3.46 2.85
N ARG A 288 -22.55 -3.54 3.63
CA ARG A 288 -22.60 -3.33 5.10
C ARG A 288 -23.02 -1.90 5.43
N LEU A 289 -22.43 -0.91 4.80
CA LEU A 289 -22.76 0.50 5.01
C LEU A 289 -24.20 0.81 4.58
N ALA A 290 -24.66 0.27 3.45
CA ALA A 290 -26.04 0.43 3.01
C ALA A 290 -27.05 -0.16 4.00
N ARG A 291 -26.75 -1.33 4.60
CA ARG A 291 -27.58 -1.95 5.66
C ARG A 291 -27.58 -1.12 6.94
N ALA A 292 -26.50 -0.40 7.23
CA ALA A 292 -26.42 0.50 8.36
C ALA A 292 -27.11 1.86 8.11
N GLY A 293 -27.55 2.16 6.87
CA GLY A 293 -28.28 3.37 6.53
C GLY A 293 -27.53 4.36 5.65
N VAL A 294 -26.28 4.11 5.30
CA VAL A 294 -25.49 5.01 4.41
C VAL A 294 -25.90 4.81 2.96
N ARG A 295 -26.35 5.87 2.29
CA ARG A 295 -26.79 5.83 0.90
C ARG A 295 -25.77 6.49 -0.03
N ARG A 296 -25.81 6.11 -1.30
CA ARG A 296 -25.00 6.75 -2.35
C ARG A 296 -25.49 8.18 -2.57
N ILE A 297 -24.54 9.05 -2.95
CA ILE A 297 -24.87 10.39 -3.45
C ILE A 297 -25.55 10.24 -4.82
N GLU A 298 -26.73 10.82 -4.97
CA GLU A 298 -27.45 10.84 -6.24
C GLU A 298 -26.63 11.60 -7.29
N GLY A 299 -26.52 11.01 -8.49
CA GLY A 299 -25.77 11.61 -9.62
C GLY A 299 -24.30 11.22 -9.71
N THR A 300 -23.75 10.42 -8.80
CA THR A 300 -22.39 9.88 -8.96
C THR A 300 -22.41 8.79 -10.04
N PRO A 301 -21.65 8.92 -11.16
CA PRO A 301 -21.60 7.88 -12.18
C PRO A 301 -21.13 6.57 -11.54
N ASN A 302 -21.82 5.46 -11.83
CA ASN A 302 -21.30 4.14 -11.49
C ASN A 302 -19.87 4.04 -12.00
N GLY A 303 -18.89 3.82 -11.09
CA GLY A 303 -17.47 3.76 -11.39
C GLY A 303 -17.09 2.66 -12.38
N ARG A 304 -17.53 2.82 -13.65
CA ARG A 304 -16.96 2.15 -14.81
C ARG A 304 -15.82 3.03 -15.33
N GLY A 305 -14.69 3.02 -14.65
CA GLY A 305 -13.58 3.80 -15.14
C GLY A 305 -12.40 3.82 -14.19
N ASN A 306 -11.85 2.70 -13.88
CA ASN A 306 -10.42 2.40 -13.73
C ASN A 306 -10.24 0.95 -13.27
N GLN A 307 -10.61 0.01 -14.12
CA GLN A 307 -10.00 -1.32 -14.01
C GLN A 307 -8.52 -1.14 -14.32
N PRO A 308 -7.61 -1.66 -13.48
CA PRO A 308 -6.20 -1.67 -13.82
C PRO A 308 -6.06 -2.37 -15.19
N ALA A 309 -5.24 -1.79 -16.07
CA ALA A 309 -4.90 -2.38 -17.35
C ALA A 309 -4.56 -3.87 -17.11
N ARG A 310 -5.27 -4.76 -17.82
CA ARG A 310 -4.98 -6.19 -17.82
C ARG A 310 -3.49 -6.36 -18.05
N ALA A 311 -2.85 -7.12 -17.17
CA ALA A 311 -1.50 -7.60 -17.41
C ALA A 311 -1.43 -8.20 -18.83
N PRO A 312 -0.35 -7.96 -19.60
CA PRO A 312 -0.21 -8.54 -20.92
C PRO A 312 -0.32 -10.06 -20.78
N SER A 313 -1.27 -10.65 -21.49
CA SER A 313 -1.44 -12.09 -21.60
C SER A 313 -0.12 -12.69 -22.08
N THR A 314 0.44 -13.61 -21.30
CA THR A 314 1.52 -14.48 -21.71
C THR A 314 1.11 -15.14 -23.04
N VAL A 315 1.87 -14.83 -24.07
CA VAL A 315 1.79 -15.52 -25.38
C VAL A 315 2.02 -17.00 -25.10
N ARG A 316 0.98 -17.81 -25.24
CA ARG A 316 1.12 -19.26 -25.35
C ARG A 316 1.87 -19.52 -26.65
N GLY A 317 3.12 -19.93 -26.53
CA GLY A 317 3.86 -20.52 -27.62
C GLY A 317 3.11 -21.77 -28.07
N SER A 318 2.59 -21.74 -29.29
CA SER A 318 2.06 -22.89 -29.99
C SER A 318 3.22 -23.88 -30.24
N LEU A 319 3.21 -24.99 -29.53
CA LEU A 319 3.93 -26.17 -29.94
C LEU A 319 3.27 -26.68 -31.22
N GLY A 320 3.92 -26.42 -32.36
CA GLY A 320 3.58 -27.00 -33.64
C GLY A 320 3.81 -28.49 -33.57
N ALA A 321 2.72 -29.24 -33.74
CA ALA A 321 2.78 -30.64 -34.12
C ALA A 321 3.28 -30.71 -35.58
N GLY A 322 4.45 -31.25 -35.78
CA GLY A 322 5.04 -31.53 -37.08
C GLY A 322 5.18 -33.05 -37.27
N ALA A 323 4.27 -33.54 -38.03
CA ALA A 323 4.26 -34.64 -38.99
C ALA A 323 5.31 -35.76 -38.86
N GLU A 324 4.76 -36.94 -38.74
CA GLU A 324 5.33 -38.21 -39.18
C GLU A 324 5.82 -38.17 -40.64
N GLY A 325 6.99 -38.71 -40.90
CA GLY A 325 7.53 -38.96 -42.21
C GLY A 325 8.39 -40.19 -42.16
N GLN A 326 7.86 -41.24 -42.74
CA GLN A 326 8.39 -42.59 -42.94
C GLN A 326 9.64 -42.66 -43.83
N LEU A 327 10.31 -43.82 -43.70
CA LEU A 327 11.17 -44.56 -44.66
C LEU A 327 12.62 -44.08 -44.76
N GLY A 328 13.60 -44.91 -44.57
CA GLY A 328 13.89 -46.18 -45.22
C GLY A 328 15.39 -46.22 -45.43
N TRP A 329 15.97 -47.46 -45.17
CA TRP A 329 17.31 -48.01 -45.40
C TRP A 329 18.39 -47.68 -44.35
#